data_ca58ff1ac1715f22d9f923a7d350fcaf
#
_entry.id   ca58ff1ac1715f22d9f923a7d350fcaf
#
_cell.length_a   1.000
_cell.length_b   1.000
_cell.length_c   1.000
_cell.angle_alpha   90.00
_cell.angle_beta   90.00
_cell.angle_gamma   90.00
#
_symmetry.space_group_name_H-M   'P 1'
#
loop_
_entity.id
_entity.type
_entity.pdbx_description
1 polymer ?
#
loop_
_entity_poly.entity_id
_entity_poly.type
_entity_poly.pdbx_seq_one_letter_code
_entity_poly.pdbx_strand_id
1 'polypeptide(L)'
;MMYLGVDIGSSSSKVAIMNDRDEIVATSVVNLGTGSNAYETAMDEAFETAGITSADIAYTVVTGYGRVRFPEADKQITEITCHAKGVSFLMKGIRTIIDIGGQDAKVIKLKDDGSVENFVMNEKCAAGTGRFMEVMARVLGCELSELSGLADKADKEISISNVCTVFAESEVISRLAAGETSENVARGAHLAIAKRVMGMCGRVG
;
A
#
# COMPACT_ATOMS: atom_id res chain seq x y z
N MET A 1 -21.01 19.74 -6.37
CA MET A 1 -20.48 18.82 -7.39
C MET A 1 -19.75 17.68 -6.67
N MET A 2 -19.79 16.47 -7.27
CA MET A 2 -19.06 15.31 -6.71
C MET A 2 -17.93 14.89 -7.66
N TYR A 3 -16.82 14.46 -7.09
CA TYR A 3 -15.60 14.03 -7.77
C TYR A 3 -15.27 12.62 -7.35
N LEU A 4 -14.87 11.79 -8.30
CA LEU A 4 -14.55 10.37 -8.07
C LEU A 4 -13.06 10.13 -8.25
N GLY A 5 -12.42 9.54 -7.25
CA GLY A 5 -11.07 8.99 -7.32
C GLY A 5 -11.10 7.47 -7.27
N VAL A 6 -10.47 6.80 -8.23
CA VAL A 6 -10.40 5.34 -8.30
C VAL A 6 -8.94 4.90 -8.35
N ASP A 7 -8.51 4.07 -7.41
CA ASP A 7 -7.20 3.39 -7.42
C ASP A 7 -7.37 1.91 -7.73
N ILE A 8 -7.00 1.50 -8.93
CA ILE A 8 -6.99 0.09 -9.35
C ILE A 8 -5.60 -0.48 -9.09
N GLY A 9 -5.36 -0.85 -7.83
CA GLY A 9 -4.09 -1.37 -7.38
C GLY A 9 -3.86 -2.85 -7.71
N SER A 10 -2.64 -3.34 -7.51
CA SER A 10 -2.28 -4.74 -7.76
C SER A 10 -2.95 -5.74 -6.81
N SER A 11 -3.22 -5.34 -5.57
CA SER A 11 -3.75 -6.20 -4.51
C SER A 11 -5.14 -5.77 -4.01
N SER A 12 -5.54 -4.53 -4.23
CA SER A 12 -6.84 -3.99 -3.82
C SER A 12 -7.27 -2.85 -4.73
N SER A 13 -8.58 -2.66 -4.87
CA SER A 13 -9.19 -1.49 -5.51
C SER A 13 -9.79 -0.59 -4.45
N LYS A 14 -9.61 0.73 -4.59
CA LYS A 14 -10.10 1.72 -3.63
C LYS A 14 -10.80 2.84 -4.39
N VAL A 15 -11.82 3.36 -3.76
CA VAL A 15 -12.61 4.48 -4.28
C VAL A 15 -12.78 5.54 -3.20
N ALA A 16 -12.71 6.79 -3.58
CA ALA A 16 -13.05 7.93 -2.75
C ALA A 16 -13.94 8.89 -3.54
N ILE A 17 -15.00 9.38 -2.90
CA ILE A 17 -15.87 10.42 -3.42
C ILE A 17 -15.67 11.68 -2.59
N MET A 18 -15.41 12.80 -3.27
CA MET A 18 -15.17 14.09 -2.65
C MET A 18 -16.19 15.12 -3.18
N ASN A 19 -16.62 16.06 -2.34
CA ASN A 19 -17.46 17.18 -2.75
C ASN A 19 -16.63 18.42 -3.12
N ASP A 20 -17.31 19.49 -3.58
CA ASP A 20 -16.70 20.77 -3.95
C ASP A 20 -16.23 21.63 -2.75
N ARG A 21 -16.37 21.13 -1.52
CA ARG A 21 -15.81 21.71 -0.29
C ARG A 21 -14.59 20.97 0.20
N ASP A 22 -13.99 20.12 -0.65
CA ASP A 22 -12.85 19.29 -0.32
C ASP A 22 -13.12 18.27 0.82
N GLU A 23 -14.39 17.88 1.03
CA GLU A 23 -14.76 16.87 2.04
C GLU A 23 -14.88 15.49 1.37
N ILE A 24 -14.28 14.47 1.98
CA ILE A 24 -14.46 13.07 1.58
C ILE A 24 -15.82 12.60 2.09
N VAL A 25 -16.74 12.29 1.17
CA VAL A 25 -18.14 11.91 1.49
C VAL A 25 -18.28 10.40 1.63
N ALA A 26 -17.53 9.63 0.86
CA ALA A 26 -17.52 8.17 0.94
C ALA A 26 -16.19 7.58 0.48
N THR A 27 -15.88 6.41 1.01
CA THR A 27 -14.75 5.60 0.57
C THR A 27 -15.15 4.13 0.54
N SER A 28 -14.54 3.35 -0.35
CA SER A 28 -14.62 1.88 -0.34
C SER A 28 -13.26 1.27 -0.65
N VAL A 29 -13.01 0.09 -0.08
CA VAL A 29 -11.80 -0.71 -0.31
C VAL A 29 -12.19 -2.16 -0.51
N VAL A 30 -11.95 -2.69 -1.71
CA VAL A 30 -12.15 -4.10 -2.05
C VAL A 30 -10.79 -4.78 -2.20
N ASN A 31 -10.53 -5.81 -1.38
CA ASN A 31 -9.25 -6.54 -1.33
C ASN A 31 -9.09 -7.53 -2.49
N LEU A 32 -9.30 -7.06 -3.70
CA LEU A 32 -9.04 -7.75 -4.95
C LEU A 32 -8.38 -6.77 -5.92
N GLY A 33 -7.32 -7.22 -6.59
CA GLY A 33 -6.50 -6.36 -7.42
C GLY A 33 -6.93 -6.32 -8.89
N THR A 34 -6.02 -5.79 -9.71
CA THR A 34 -6.17 -5.46 -11.14
C THR A 34 -6.74 -6.59 -12.02
N GLY A 35 -6.60 -7.86 -11.63
CA GLY A 35 -7.14 -9.00 -12.38
C GLY A 35 -8.66 -9.21 -12.27
N SER A 36 -9.35 -8.43 -11.42
CA SER A 36 -10.77 -8.55 -11.10
C SER A 36 -11.55 -7.28 -11.46
N ASN A 37 -12.88 -7.33 -11.33
CA ASN A 37 -13.76 -6.17 -11.44
C ASN A 37 -13.99 -5.49 -10.07
N ALA A 38 -13.04 -5.63 -9.14
CA ALA A 38 -13.15 -5.10 -7.78
C ALA A 38 -13.33 -3.58 -7.73
N TYR A 39 -12.82 -2.84 -8.72
CA TYR A 39 -13.05 -1.41 -8.80
C TYR A 39 -14.52 -1.05 -9.05
N GLU A 40 -15.27 -1.84 -9.82
CA GLU A 40 -16.71 -1.66 -10.04
C GLU A 40 -17.47 -1.88 -8.72
N THR A 41 -17.16 -2.97 -8.00
CA THR A 41 -17.73 -3.23 -6.67
C THR A 41 -17.41 -2.10 -5.69
N ALA A 42 -16.17 -1.62 -5.66
CA ALA A 42 -15.78 -0.50 -4.79
C ALA A 42 -16.50 0.81 -5.15
N MET A 43 -16.78 1.05 -6.44
CA MET A 43 -17.57 2.19 -6.90
C MET A 43 -19.01 2.08 -6.43
N ASP A 44 -19.64 0.92 -6.62
CA ASP A 44 -21.03 0.68 -6.23
C ASP A 44 -21.22 0.87 -4.71
N GLU A 45 -20.32 0.30 -3.89
CA GLU A 45 -20.32 0.49 -2.44
C GLU A 45 -20.13 1.97 -2.03
N ALA A 46 -19.25 2.70 -2.72
CA ALA A 46 -19.03 4.12 -2.43
C ALA A 46 -20.24 4.98 -2.85
N PHE A 47 -20.87 4.67 -3.98
CA PHE A 47 -22.10 5.36 -4.43
C PHE A 47 -23.26 5.10 -3.47
N GLU A 48 -23.44 3.86 -3.03
CA GLU A 48 -24.46 3.49 -2.03
C GLU A 48 -24.24 4.26 -0.72
N THR A 49 -22.99 4.27 -0.22
CA THR A 49 -22.61 4.97 1.00
C THR A 49 -22.86 6.49 0.91
N ALA A 50 -22.57 7.09 -0.24
CA ALA A 50 -22.78 8.52 -0.49
C ALA A 50 -24.24 8.86 -0.81
N GLY A 51 -25.09 7.89 -1.12
CA GLY A 51 -26.47 8.08 -1.54
C GLY A 51 -26.60 8.79 -2.91
N ILE A 52 -25.65 8.53 -3.83
CA ILE A 52 -25.58 9.15 -5.16
C ILE A 52 -25.46 8.08 -6.25
N THR A 53 -25.48 8.52 -7.48
CA THR A 53 -25.26 7.69 -8.67
C THR A 53 -24.08 8.21 -9.49
N SER A 54 -23.64 7.46 -10.48
CA SER A 54 -22.60 7.88 -11.42
C SER A 54 -22.95 9.17 -12.16
N ALA A 55 -24.25 9.47 -12.37
CA ALA A 55 -24.71 10.71 -13.02
C ALA A 55 -24.42 11.98 -12.19
N ASP A 56 -24.18 11.84 -10.89
CA ASP A 56 -23.87 12.96 -9.97
C ASP A 56 -22.38 13.31 -9.98
N ILE A 57 -21.54 12.47 -10.62
CA ILE A 57 -20.08 12.68 -10.68
C ILE A 57 -19.75 13.66 -11.81
N ALA A 58 -19.09 14.75 -11.43
CA ALA A 58 -18.67 15.80 -12.35
C ALA A 58 -17.30 15.51 -13.01
N TYR A 59 -16.44 14.74 -12.33
CA TYR A 59 -15.10 14.43 -12.84
C TYR A 59 -14.53 13.19 -12.15
N THR A 60 -13.89 12.33 -12.92
CA THR A 60 -13.30 11.07 -12.46
C THR A 60 -11.80 11.03 -12.74
N VAL A 61 -11.03 10.75 -11.69
CA VAL A 61 -9.59 10.49 -11.80
C VAL A 61 -9.32 9.03 -11.45
N VAL A 62 -8.60 8.34 -12.31
CA VAL A 62 -8.15 6.96 -12.05
C VAL A 62 -6.64 6.89 -11.91
N THR A 63 -6.20 6.04 -10.98
CA THR A 63 -4.79 5.76 -10.70
C THR A 63 -4.56 4.27 -10.44
N GLY A 64 -3.36 3.91 -10.02
CA GLY A 64 -2.95 2.55 -9.74
C GLY A 64 -2.40 1.81 -10.95
N TYR A 65 -1.93 0.60 -10.72
CA TYR A 65 -1.33 -0.25 -11.75
C TYR A 65 -2.32 -0.59 -12.87
N GLY A 66 -3.60 -0.80 -12.50
CA GLY A 66 -4.69 -1.15 -13.43
C GLY A 66 -5.43 0.03 -14.05
N ARG A 67 -4.99 1.28 -13.90
CA ARG A 67 -5.69 2.49 -14.38
C ARG A 67 -6.08 2.45 -15.86
N VAL A 68 -5.32 1.74 -16.69
CA VAL A 68 -5.61 1.59 -18.12
C VAL A 68 -6.88 0.77 -18.41
N ARG A 69 -7.41 0.05 -17.43
CA ARG A 69 -8.65 -0.73 -17.53
C ARG A 69 -9.91 0.10 -17.32
N PHE A 70 -9.74 1.38 -17.01
CA PHE A 70 -10.85 2.32 -16.83
C PHE A 70 -10.71 3.52 -17.79
N PRO A 71 -10.91 3.29 -19.10
CA PRO A 71 -10.71 4.30 -20.14
C PRO A 71 -11.72 5.45 -20.09
N GLU A 72 -12.87 5.26 -19.42
CA GLU A 72 -13.95 6.25 -19.27
C GLU A 72 -13.60 7.36 -18.27
N ALA A 73 -12.52 7.23 -17.51
CA ALA A 73 -12.08 8.27 -16.59
C ALA A 73 -11.66 9.53 -17.34
N ASP A 74 -12.05 10.70 -16.83
CA ASP A 74 -11.65 12.00 -17.39
C ASP A 74 -10.13 12.17 -17.37
N LYS A 75 -9.46 11.57 -16.38
CA LYS A 75 -8.00 11.65 -16.28
C LYS A 75 -7.38 10.40 -15.64
N GLN A 76 -6.31 9.92 -16.26
CA GLN A 76 -5.43 8.89 -15.69
C GLN A 76 -4.16 9.55 -15.15
N ILE A 77 -3.87 9.33 -13.86
CA ILE A 77 -2.72 9.92 -13.17
C ILE A 77 -1.91 8.81 -12.52
N THR A 78 -0.58 8.98 -12.43
CA THR A 78 0.29 8.01 -11.77
C THR A 78 0.05 8.00 -10.26
N GLU A 79 0.15 6.84 -9.64
CA GLU A 79 -0.03 6.66 -8.20
C GLU A 79 0.94 7.52 -7.37
N ILE A 80 2.18 7.71 -7.82
CA ILE A 80 3.16 8.58 -7.15
C ILE A 80 2.64 10.00 -7.02
N THR A 81 2.05 10.54 -8.09
CA THR A 81 1.46 11.89 -8.10
C THR A 81 0.22 11.95 -7.19
N CYS A 82 -0.63 10.92 -7.24
CA CYS A 82 -1.82 10.84 -6.40
C CYS A 82 -1.47 10.74 -4.92
N HIS A 83 -0.48 9.91 -4.54
CA HIS A 83 0.01 9.81 -3.17
C HIS A 83 0.58 11.15 -2.67
N ALA A 84 1.43 11.80 -3.48
CA ALA A 84 1.99 13.11 -3.14
C ALA A 84 0.88 14.13 -2.86
N LYS A 85 -0.11 14.22 -3.76
CA LYS A 85 -1.21 15.17 -3.65
C LYS A 85 -2.13 14.86 -2.47
N GLY A 86 -2.53 13.59 -2.32
CA GLY A 86 -3.44 13.15 -1.26
C GLY A 86 -2.84 13.33 0.13
N VAL A 87 -1.57 12.90 0.33
CA VAL A 87 -0.89 13.07 1.63
C VAL A 87 -0.68 14.55 1.94
N SER A 88 -0.27 15.38 0.97
CA SER A 88 -0.10 16.82 1.17
C SER A 88 -1.43 17.55 1.46
N PHE A 89 -2.54 17.00 0.97
CA PHE A 89 -3.88 17.50 1.29
C PHE A 89 -4.25 17.19 2.74
N LEU A 90 -4.08 15.93 3.16
CA LEU A 90 -4.45 15.47 4.50
C LEU A 90 -3.51 15.96 5.61
N MET A 91 -2.20 16.09 5.29
CA MET A 91 -1.14 16.39 6.27
C MET A 91 -0.23 17.48 5.73
N LYS A 92 -0.22 18.63 6.38
CA LYS A 92 0.64 19.76 5.99
C LYS A 92 2.09 19.56 6.47
N GLY A 93 3.04 20.05 5.67
CA GLY A 93 4.47 20.05 6.01
C GLY A 93 5.18 18.70 5.86
N ILE A 94 4.53 17.69 5.29
CA ILE A 94 5.15 16.41 4.98
C ILE A 94 6.20 16.59 3.88
N ARG A 95 7.38 15.97 4.08
CA ARG A 95 8.51 16.02 3.14
C ARG A 95 8.82 14.67 2.52
N THR A 96 8.47 13.59 3.19
CA THR A 96 8.75 12.23 2.74
C THR A 96 7.54 11.35 2.98
N ILE A 97 7.16 10.60 1.96
CA ILE A 97 6.12 9.58 2.02
C ILE A 97 6.80 8.23 1.86
N ILE A 98 6.50 7.31 2.77
CA ILE A 98 6.82 5.90 2.64
C ILE A 98 5.49 5.18 2.38
N ASP A 99 5.36 4.63 1.19
CA ASP A 99 4.21 3.83 0.78
C ASP A 99 4.64 2.37 0.60
N ILE A 100 4.00 1.48 1.34
CA ILE A 100 4.24 0.03 1.27
C ILE A 100 2.97 -0.61 0.72
N GLY A 101 2.96 -0.83 -0.57
CA GLY A 101 1.88 -1.48 -1.29
C GLY A 101 1.92 -3.00 -1.17
N GLY A 102 0.91 -3.67 -1.74
CA GLY A 102 0.84 -5.13 -1.75
C GLY A 102 1.99 -5.79 -2.51
N GLN A 103 2.40 -5.24 -3.66
CA GLN A 103 3.45 -5.81 -4.51
C GLN A 103 4.63 -4.87 -4.78
N ASP A 104 4.55 -3.64 -4.33
CA ASP A 104 5.58 -2.64 -4.50
C ASP A 104 5.81 -1.84 -3.20
N ALA A 105 6.87 -1.07 -3.17
CA ALA A 105 7.11 -0.09 -2.11
C ALA A 105 7.72 1.16 -2.73
N LYS A 106 7.34 2.31 -2.23
CA LYS A 106 7.78 3.62 -2.74
C LYS A 106 8.24 4.51 -1.61
N VAL A 107 9.28 5.28 -1.86
CA VAL A 107 9.66 6.43 -1.04
C VAL A 107 9.61 7.65 -1.95
N ILE A 108 8.80 8.63 -1.58
CA ILE A 108 8.55 9.84 -2.38
C ILE A 108 9.00 11.05 -1.57
N LYS A 109 9.91 11.83 -2.12
CA LYS A 109 10.35 13.10 -1.55
C LYS A 109 9.53 14.24 -2.14
N LEU A 110 9.06 15.14 -1.29
CA LEU A 110 8.21 16.26 -1.66
C LEU A 110 8.97 17.59 -1.53
N LYS A 111 8.65 18.51 -2.41
CA LYS A 111 9.00 19.93 -2.29
C LYS A 111 8.11 20.62 -1.25
N ASP A 112 8.42 21.90 -0.97
CA ASP A 112 7.64 22.72 -0.03
C ASP A 112 6.18 22.91 -0.44
N ASP A 113 5.91 22.91 -1.75
CA ASP A 113 4.58 23.04 -2.32
C ASP A 113 3.79 21.69 -2.37
N GLY A 114 4.38 20.60 -1.86
CA GLY A 114 3.78 19.26 -1.87
C GLY A 114 3.92 18.54 -3.21
N SER A 115 4.58 19.12 -4.21
CA SER A 115 4.88 18.42 -5.46
C SER A 115 6.04 17.42 -5.29
N VAL A 116 6.06 16.39 -6.15
CA VAL A 116 7.12 15.37 -6.13
C VAL A 116 8.46 16.02 -6.53
N GLU A 117 9.46 15.89 -5.64
CA GLU A 117 10.85 16.25 -5.93
C GLU A 117 11.61 15.08 -6.54
N ASN A 118 11.53 13.92 -5.88
CA ASN A 118 12.20 12.69 -6.27
C ASN A 118 11.43 11.48 -5.74
N PHE A 119 11.66 10.30 -6.30
CA PHE A 119 11.11 9.07 -5.74
C PHE A 119 11.99 7.88 -6.06
N VAL A 120 11.90 6.85 -5.22
CA VAL A 120 12.49 5.54 -5.42
C VAL A 120 11.40 4.49 -5.25
N MET A 121 11.31 3.56 -6.20
CA MET A 121 10.32 2.50 -6.19
C MET A 121 11.00 1.12 -6.27
N ASN A 122 10.45 0.15 -5.54
CA ASN A 122 10.73 -1.26 -5.64
C ASN A 122 9.48 -1.96 -6.17
N GLU A 123 9.44 -2.26 -7.47
CA GLU A 123 8.29 -2.85 -8.16
C GLU A 123 8.55 -4.28 -8.64
N LYS A 124 9.79 -4.77 -8.57
CA LYS A 124 10.22 -6.06 -9.15
C LYS A 124 10.48 -7.14 -8.11
N CYS A 125 10.44 -6.77 -6.82
CA CYS A 125 10.78 -7.68 -5.74
C CYS A 125 9.80 -7.54 -4.59
N ALA A 126 9.17 -8.64 -4.19
CA ALA A 126 8.23 -8.66 -3.09
C ALA A 126 8.89 -8.37 -1.72
N ALA A 127 10.21 -8.52 -1.59
CA ALA A 127 10.92 -8.16 -0.37
C ALA A 127 10.76 -6.66 -0.06
N GLY A 128 10.26 -6.35 1.13
CA GLY A 128 9.94 -4.98 1.53
C GLY A 128 8.55 -4.48 1.11
N THR A 129 7.64 -5.37 0.73
CA THR A 129 6.26 -5.07 0.37
C THR A 129 5.27 -5.82 1.27
N GLY A 130 3.97 -5.52 1.16
CA GLY A 130 2.91 -6.24 1.88
C GLY A 130 2.94 -7.74 1.59
N ARG A 131 3.26 -8.15 0.37
CA ARG A 131 3.38 -9.58 -0.01
C ARG A 131 4.42 -10.34 0.82
N PHE A 132 5.51 -9.69 1.19
CA PHE A 132 6.50 -10.29 2.09
C PHE A 132 5.86 -10.59 3.47
N MET A 133 5.10 -9.64 4.02
CA MET A 133 4.43 -9.83 5.32
C MET A 133 3.34 -10.91 5.26
N GLU A 134 2.58 -10.98 4.16
CA GLU A 134 1.60 -12.05 3.94
C GLU A 134 2.25 -13.44 3.94
N VAL A 135 3.41 -13.57 3.29
CA VAL A 135 4.17 -14.83 3.28
C VAL A 135 4.65 -15.17 4.69
N MET A 136 5.15 -14.20 5.45
CA MET A 136 5.59 -14.41 6.84
C MET A 136 4.43 -14.81 7.75
N ALA A 137 3.29 -14.12 7.67
CA ALA A 137 2.09 -14.45 8.43
C ALA A 137 1.62 -15.88 8.15
N ARG A 138 1.59 -16.27 6.88
CA ARG A 138 1.22 -17.63 6.46
C ARG A 138 2.17 -18.69 7.05
N VAL A 139 3.48 -18.46 7.01
CA VAL A 139 4.47 -19.41 7.57
C VAL A 139 4.35 -19.52 9.09
N LEU A 140 4.01 -18.41 9.75
CA LEU A 140 3.80 -18.36 11.20
C LEU A 140 2.41 -18.87 11.63
N GLY A 141 1.50 -19.14 10.68
CA GLY A 141 0.15 -19.63 10.95
C GLY A 141 -0.74 -18.60 11.65
N CYS A 142 -0.53 -17.30 11.36
CA CYS A 142 -1.32 -16.20 11.92
C CYS A 142 -1.90 -15.30 10.80
N GLU A 143 -2.90 -14.48 11.16
CA GLU A 143 -3.41 -13.44 10.27
C GLU A 143 -2.40 -12.28 10.17
N LEU A 144 -2.42 -11.57 9.04
CA LEU A 144 -1.54 -10.42 8.82
C LEU A 144 -1.71 -9.34 9.90
N SER A 145 -2.94 -9.12 10.37
CA SER A 145 -3.27 -8.17 11.43
C SER A 145 -2.69 -8.55 12.80
N GLU A 146 -2.39 -9.82 13.03
CA GLU A 146 -1.84 -10.33 14.29
C GLU A 146 -0.31 -10.25 14.34
N LEU A 147 0.33 -10.09 13.17
CA LEU A 147 1.79 -10.22 13.04
C LEU A 147 2.56 -9.16 13.85
N SER A 148 2.03 -7.93 13.97
CA SER A 148 2.65 -6.88 14.79
C SER A 148 2.57 -7.20 16.28
N GLY A 149 1.39 -7.64 16.76
CA GLY A 149 1.20 -8.05 18.15
C GLY A 149 2.02 -9.28 18.54
N LEU A 150 2.33 -10.16 17.56
CA LEU A 150 3.24 -11.27 17.74
C LEU A 150 4.69 -10.75 17.87
N ALA A 151 5.11 -9.83 17.01
CA ALA A 151 6.44 -9.24 17.02
C ALA A 151 6.74 -8.44 18.32
N ASP A 152 5.72 -7.83 18.93
CA ASP A 152 5.87 -7.08 20.18
C ASP A 152 6.20 -7.97 21.39
N LYS A 153 5.93 -9.28 21.30
CA LYS A 153 6.26 -10.26 22.34
C LYS A 153 7.64 -10.87 22.19
N ALA A 154 8.42 -10.46 21.17
CA ALA A 154 9.75 -11.00 20.94
C ALA A 154 10.71 -10.66 22.10
N ASP A 155 11.50 -11.62 22.53
CA ASP A 155 12.50 -11.49 23.57
C ASP A 155 13.90 -11.15 23.03
N LYS A 156 14.12 -11.32 21.72
CA LYS A 156 15.36 -10.95 21.03
C LYS A 156 15.12 -10.55 19.58
N GLU A 157 16.08 -9.85 19.02
CA GLU A 157 16.11 -9.52 17.59
C GLU A 157 16.88 -10.58 16.82
N ILE A 158 16.25 -11.13 15.78
CA ILE A 158 16.91 -12.01 14.82
C ILE A 158 16.99 -11.35 13.46
N SER A 159 18.02 -11.66 12.70
CA SER A 159 18.13 -11.17 11.32
C SER A 159 17.44 -12.15 10.36
N ILE A 160 16.56 -11.64 9.51
CA ILE A 160 15.97 -12.38 8.39
C ILE A 160 16.42 -11.72 7.10
N SER A 161 16.66 -12.53 6.07
CA SER A 161 17.06 -12.04 4.74
C SER A 161 15.99 -11.08 4.17
N ASN A 162 16.45 -9.93 3.70
CA ASN A 162 15.61 -8.93 3.03
C ASN A 162 15.90 -8.84 1.52
N VAL A 163 16.61 -9.82 0.96
CA VAL A 163 17.01 -9.81 -0.45
C VAL A 163 15.90 -10.39 -1.34
N CYS A 164 15.35 -11.54 -0.95
CA CYS A 164 14.32 -12.24 -1.70
C CYS A 164 13.34 -12.92 -0.75
N THR A 165 12.04 -12.77 -1.01
CA THR A 165 10.97 -13.35 -0.18
C THR A 165 11.05 -14.87 -0.11
N VAL A 166 11.41 -15.56 -1.21
CA VAL A 166 11.53 -17.03 -1.25
C VAL A 166 12.66 -17.50 -0.33
N PHE A 167 13.79 -16.82 -0.33
CA PHE A 167 14.90 -17.15 0.57
C PHE A 167 14.56 -16.86 2.03
N ALA A 168 13.86 -15.75 2.28
CA ALA A 168 13.39 -15.42 3.62
C ALA A 168 12.39 -16.47 4.14
N GLU A 169 11.46 -16.93 3.31
CA GLU A 169 10.51 -18.00 3.66
C GLU A 169 11.24 -19.29 4.07
N SER A 170 12.19 -19.73 3.27
CA SER A 170 13.00 -20.92 3.55
C SER A 170 13.83 -20.75 4.82
N GLU A 171 14.42 -19.57 5.04
CA GLU A 171 15.17 -19.25 6.25
C GLU A 171 14.29 -19.33 7.49
N VAL A 172 13.09 -18.72 7.43
CA VAL A 172 12.12 -18.72 8.53
C VAL A 172 11.69 -20.13 8.90
N ILE A 173 11.34 -20.96 7.92
CA ILE A 173 10.98 -22.37 8.16
C ILE A 173 12.14 -23.10 8.86
N SER A 174 13.37 -22.89 8.42
CA SER A 174 14.54 -23.51 9.03
C SER A 174 14.78 -23.04 10.47
N ARG A 175 14.57 -21.75 10.77
CA ARG A 175 14.69 -21.19 12.13
C ARG A 175 13.65 -21.75 13.08
N LEU A 176 12.39 -21.83 12.63
CA LEU A 176 11.32 -22.43 13.42
C LEU A 176 11.59 -23.91 13.72
N ALA A 177 12.07 -24.66 12.71
CA ALA A 177 12.46 -26.05 12.89
C ALA A 177 13.65 -26.24 13.86
N ALA A 178 14.52 -25.23 13.97
CA ALA A 178 15.62 -25.18 14.92
C ALA A 178 15.21 -24.70 16.34
N GLY A 179 13.92 -24.46 16.57
CA GLY A 179 13.37 -24.06 17.87
C GLY A 179 13.32 -22.55 18.12
N GLU A 180 13.47 -21.72 17.08
CA GLU A 180 13.24 -20.29 17.21
C GLU A 180 11.75 -20.00 17.41
N THR A 181 11.43 -18.97 18.20
CA THR A 181 10.05 -18.61 18.49
C THR A 181 9.39 -17.83 17.35
N SER A 182 8.06 -17.97 17.21
CA SER A 182 7.28 -17.22 16.21
C SER A 182 7.36 -15.71 16.44
N GLU A 183 7.45 -15.28 17.69
CA GLU A 183 7.59 -13.90 18.13
C GLU A 183 8.89 -13.27 17.58
N ASN A 184 10.00 -13.96 17.78
CA ASN A 184 11.31 -13.51 17.29
C ASN A 184 11.37 -13.46 15.76
N VAL A 185 10.76 -14.44 15.11
CA VAL A 185 10.64 -14.47 13.65
C VAL A 185 9.77 -13.30 13.14
N ALA A 186 8.62 -13.04 13.77
CA ALA A 186 7.78 -11.91 13.43
C ALA A 186 8.51 -10.58 13.57
N ARG A 187 9.25 -10.39 14.66
CA ARG A 187 10.12 -9.21 14.89
C ARG A 187 11.17 -9.08 13.80
N GLY A 188 11.86 -10.19 13.47
CA GLY A 188 12.88 -10.23 12.42
C GLY A 188 12.31 -9.87 11.04
N ALA A 189 11.08 -10.30 10.73
CA ALA A 189 10.40 -9.96 9.48
C ALA A 189 10.12 -8.44 9.38
N HIS A 190 9.63 -7.81 10.45
CA HIS A 190 9.42 -6.35 10.49
C HIS A 190 10.74 -5.59 10.30
N LEU A 191 11.81 -6.03 10.97
CA LEU A 191 13.14 -5.42 10.83
C LEU A 191 13.71 -5.59 9.42
N ALA A 192 13.43 -6.70 8.75
CA ALA A 192 13.86 -6.93 7.36
C ALA A 192 13.21 -5.91 6.41
N ILE A 193 11.90 -5.66 6.55
CA ILE A 193 11.19 -4.61 5.78
C ILE A 193 11.74 -3.23 6.13
N ALA A 194 11.86 -2.90 7.41
CA ALA A 194 12.37 -1.60 7.85
C ALA A 194 13.75 -1.29 7.26
N LYS A 195 14.68 -2.26 7.29
CA LYS A 195 16.00 -2.13 6.67
C LYS A 195 15.92 -1.90 5.15
N ARG A 196 15.02 -2.60 4.47
CA ARG A 196 14.81 -2.43 3.02
C ARG A 196 14.31 -1.03 2.68
N VAL A 197 13.29 -0.56 3.40
CA VAL A 197 12.70 0.77 3.21
C VAL A 197 13.69 1.87 3.57
N MET A 198 14.44 1.73 4.66
CA MET A 198 15.51 2.68 5.02
C MET A 198 16.57 2.79 3.93
N GLY A 199 16.93 1.69 3.28
CA GLY A 199 17.82 1.71 2.12
C GLY A 199 17.23 2.47 0.91
N MET A 200 15.90 2.50 0.78
CA MET A 200 15.23 3.33 -0.25
C MET A 200 15.22 4.80 0.15
N CYS A 201 14.99 5.12 1.43
CA CYS A 201 15.06 6.49 1.96
C CYS A 201 16.44 7.13 1.70
N GLY A 202 17.53 6.38 1.94
CA GLY A 202 18.89 6.87 1.68
C GLY A 202 19.19 7.15 0.19
N ARG A 203 18.40 6.58 -0.74
CA ARG A 203 18.55 6.81 -2.19
C ARG A 203 17.69 7.96 -2.72
N VAL A 204 16.64 8.30 -2.02
CA VAL A 204 15.75 9.38 -2.44
C VAL A 204 16.29 10.77 -2.05
N GLY A 205 17.18 10.85 -1.07
CA GLY A 205 17.86 12.05 -0.61
C GLY A 205 17.25 12.68 0.63
#